data_4786bb998fbc1e2f83fc464fbd057ba7
#
_entry.id   4786bb998fbc1e2f83fc464fbd057ba7
#
_cell.length_a   1.000
_cell.length_b   1.000
_cell.length_c   1.000
_cell.angle_alpha   90.00
_cell.angle_beta   90.00
_cell.angle_gamma   90.00
#
_symmetry.space_group_name_H-M   'P 1'
#
loop_
_entity.id
_entity.type
_entity.pdbx_description
1 polymer ?
#
loop_
_entity_poly.entity_id
_entity_poly.type
_entity_poly.pdbx_seq_one_letter_code
_entity_poly.pdbx_strand_id
1 'polypeptide(L)'
;MSKGFLVSLEGPEGAGKTSVLEAILPLLEEENIEFLTTREPGGVLIGEKIREVILDPSHTQMDPKTELLLYIASRRQHLVEKVLPALAAGKIVIMDRFIDSSVAYQGFGRGLDIEAIDWLNQFATDGLKPDLTLYFDIEVEKGLERIAANSDREVNRLDLEGLDLHRKVRQGYLSLLEKEGERIVKIDASLPLNQVVENTKQVLFDRMGLTE
;
A
#
# COMPACT_ATOMS: atom_id res chain seq x y z
N MET A 1 -21.02 11.03 -15.01
CA MET A 1 -19.59 10.90 -14.78
C MET A 1 -19.38 9.56 -14.08
N SER A 2 -18.49 8.72 -14.59
CA SER A 2 -18.14 7.46 -13.92
C SER A 2 -17.54 7.79 -12.54
N LYS A 3 -17.90 7.02 -11.54
CA LYS A 3 -17.26 7.10 -10.21
C LYS A 3 -15.81 6.66 -10.37
N GLY A 4 -14.85 7.42 -9.83
CA GLY A 4 -13.45 7.00 -9.81
C GLY A 4 -13.29 5.65 -9.09
N PHE A 5 -12.19 4.94 -9.36
CA PHE A 5 -11.90 3.62 -8.81
C PHE A 5 -10.59 3.67 -8.02
N LEU A 6 -10.62 3.24 -6.77
CA LEU A 6 -9.46 3.30 -5.88
C LEU A 6 -8.84 1.90 -5.72
N VAL A 7 -7.58 1.77 -6.12
CA VAL A 7 -6.77 0.56 -5.95
C VAL A 7 -5.65 0.81 -4.95
N SER A 8 -5.47 -0.08 -3.98
CA SER A 8 -4.33 -0.10 -3.09
C SER A 8 -3.41 -1.27 -3.41
N LEU A 9 -2.12 -1.02 -3.51
CA LEU A 9 -1.07 -2.03 -3.62
C LEU A 9 -0.47 -2.25 -2.24
N GLU A 10 -0.64 -3.44 -1.69
CA GLU A 10 -0.25 -3.77 -0.33
C GLU A 10 0.70 -4.96 -0.30
N GLY A 11 1.45 -5.10 0.78
CA GLY A 11 2.36 -6.22 0.97
C GLY A 11 3.69 -5.81 1.60
N PRO A 12 4.51 -6.80 2.03
CA PRO A 12 5.78 -6.55 2.70
C PRO A 12 6.79 -5.87 1.77
N GLU A 13 7.88 -5.44 2.35
CA GLU A 13 9.03 -4.94 1.59
C GLU A 13 9.61 -6.05 0.71
N GLY A 14 10.14 -5.69 -0.46
CA GLY A 14 10.70 -6.66 -1.42
C GLY A 14 9.66 -7.47 -2.19
N ALA A 15 8.35 -7.25 -2.00
CA ALA A 15 7.29 -7.94 -2.74
C ALA A 15 7.18 -7.53 -4.22
N GLY A 16 7.92 -6.51 -4.67
CA GLY A 16 7.97 -6.10 -6.08
C GLY A 16 6.81 -5.21 -6.54
N LYS A 17 6.07 -4.58 -5.62
CA LYS A 17 4.93 -3.69 -5.93
C LYS A 17 5.28 -2.63 -6.98
N THR A 18 6.39 -1.92 -6.80
CA THR A 18 6.84 -0.86 -7.71
C THR A 18 7.10 -1.39 -9.12
N SER A 19 7.83 -2.52 -9.24
CA SER A 19 8.14 -3.11 -10.56
C SER A 19 6.89 -3.59 -11.29
N VAL A 20 5.91 -4.12 -10.56
CA VAL A 20 4.62 -4.51 -11.14
C VAL A 20 3.82 -3.28 -11.56
N LEU A 21 3.79 -2.24 -10.73
CA LEU A 21 3.12 -0.99 -11.07
C LEU A 21 3.70 -0.40 -12.37
N GLU A 22 5.02 -0.25 -12.45
CA GLU A 22 5.70 0.27 -13.64
C GLU A 22 5.38 -0.54 -14.91
N ALA A 23 5.22 -1.85 -14.79
CA ALA A 23 4.86 -2.72 -15.92
C ALA A 23 3.38 -2.63 -16.31
N ILE A 24 2.48 -2.27 -15.38
CA ILE A 24 1.04 -2.16 -15.64
C ILE A 24 0.64 -0.80 -16.22
N LEU A 25 1.35 0.28 -15.88
CA LEU A 25 0.98 1.63 -16.34
C LEU A 25 0.87 1.74 -17.86
N PRO A 26 1.81 1.23 -18.68
CA PRO A 26 1.67 1.26 -20.13
C PRO A 26 0.41 0.53 -20.64
N LEU A 27 -0.01 -0.55 -19.97
CA LEU A 27 -1.21 -1.30 -20.35
C LEU A 27 -2.50 -0.50 -20.11
N LEU A 28 -2.53 0.32 -19.05
CA LEU A 28 -3.64 1.24 -18.79
C LEU A 28 -3.68 2.39 -19.83
N GLU A 29 -2.52 2.87 -20.24
CA GLU A 29 -2.39 3.89 -21.30
C GLU A 29 -2.90 3.37 -22.65
N GLU A 30 -2.56 2.13 -23.01
CA GLU A 30 -3.04 1.47 -24.25
C GLU A 30 -4.57 1.37 -24.29
N GLU A 31 -5.20 1.14 -23.15
CA GLU A 31 -6.66 1.09 -23.00
C GLU A 31 -7.30 2.50 -22.86
N ASN A 32 -6.53 3.57 -22.98
CA ASN A 32 -6.97 4.97 -22.82
C ASN A 32 -7.63 5.24 -21.45
N ILE A 33 -7.16 4.58 -20.40
CA ILE A 33 -7.68 4.74 -19.04
C ILE A 33 -6.96 5.91 -18.37
N GLU A 34 -7.71 6.90 -17.89
CA GLU A 34 -7.14 7.96 -17.07
C GLU A 34 -6.86 7.48 -15.66
N PHE A 35 -5.60 7.55 -15.24
CA PHE A 35 -5.18 7.14 -13.91
C PHE A 35 -4.30 8.19 -13.20
N LEU A 36 -4.19 8.03 -11.90
CA LEU A 36 -3.25 8.72 -11.02
C LEU A 36 -2.51 7.69 -10.18
N THR A 37 -1.18 7.71 -10.19
CA THR A 37 -0.38 6.93 -9.26
C THR A 37 0.10 7.80 -8.10
N THR A 38 0.12 7.23 -6.90
CA THR A 38 0.59 7.93 -5.70
C THR A 38 0.98 6.92 -4.62
N ARG A 39 1.50 7.40 -3.48
CA ARG A 39 1.95 6.53 -2.38
C ARG A 39 1.67 7.12 -1.01
N GLU A 40 1.63 6.27 0.00
CA GLU A 40 1.66 6.65 1.41
C GLU A 40 2.82 5.97 2.17
N PRO A 41 3.41 6.68 3.15
CA PRO A 41 3.18 8.08 3.47
C PRO A 41 3.79 9.01 2.42
N GLY A 42 3.25 10.20 2.27
CA GLY A 42 3.75 11.19 1.30
C GLY A 42 2.72 11.57 0.23
N GLY A 43 3.20 11.74 -1.01
CA GLY A 43 2.37 12.02 -2.19
C GLY A 43 1.97 13.50 -2.37
N VAL A 44 2.08 14.34 -1.34
CA VAL A 44 1.86 15.79 -1.32
C VAL A 44 2.86 16.47 -0.38
N LEU A 45 3.07 17.77 -0.53
CA LEU A 45 4.17 18.48 0.15
C LEU A 45 4.20 18.26 1.67
N ILE A 46 3.08 18.44 2.36
CA ILE A 46 2.97 18.23 3.81
C ILE A 46 3.17 16.75 4.12
N GLY A 47 2.58 15.86 3.32
CA GLY A 47 2.75 14.42 3.47
C GLY A 47 4.21 13.97 3.34
N GLU A 48 4.99 14.55 2.40
CA GLU A 48 6.43 14.26 2.26
C GLU A 48 7.23 14.73 3.48
N LYS A 49 6.91 15.86 4.08
CA LYS A 49 7.56 16.32 5.32
C LYS A 49 7.28 15.36 6.49
N ILE A 50 6.08 14.86 6.59
CA ILE A 50 5.74 13.84 7.59
C ILE A 50 6.48 12.53 7.29
N ARG A 51 6.57 12.13 6.02
CA ARG A 51 7.33 10.95 5.58
C ARG A 51 8.80 11.04 5.98
N GLU A 52 9.45 12.20 5.76
CA GLU A 52 10.82 12.43 6.20
C GLU A 52 10.99 12.09 7.70
N VAL A 53 10.06 12.54 8.56
CA VAL A 53 10.08 12.23 9.99
C VAL A 53 9.87 10.74 10.27
N ILE A 54 8.89 10.09 9.61
CA ILE A 54 8.55 8.69 9.86
C ILE A 54 9.70 7.75 9.48
N LEU A 55 10.34 8.00 8.34
CA LEU A 55 11.28 7.07 7.72
C LEU A 55 12.74 7.32 8.06
N ASP A 56 13.06 8.44 8.74
CA ASP A 56 14.43 8.77 9.15
C ASP A 56 15.02 7.65 10.03
N PRO A 57 16.13 7.00 9.57
CA PRO A 57 16.77 5.93 10.33
C PRO A 57 17.27 6.36 11.72
N SER A 58 17.50 7.66 11.95
CA SER A 58 17.93 8.18 13.24
C SER A 58 16.83 8.21 14.31
N HIS A 59 15.56 8.15 13.90
CA HIS A 59 14.39 8.22 14.78
C HIS A 59 14.03 6.86 15.41
N THR A 60 15.02 6.15 15.92
CA THR A 60 14.86 4.81 16.52
C THR A 60 14.00 4.78 17.78
N GLN A 61 13.81 5.94 18.44
CA GLN A 61 13.01 6.08 19.66
C GLN A 61 11.56 6.46 19.40
N MET A 62 11.12 6.45 18.13
CA MET A 62 9.74 6.83 17.79
C MET A 62 8.75 5.88 18.48
N ASP A 63 7.86 6.46 19.29
CA ASP A 63 6.78 5.72 19.95
C ASP A 63 5.79 5.15 18.90
N PRO A 64 5.31 3.90 19.05
CA PRO A 64 4.39 3.29 18.09
C PRO A 64 3.09 4.07 17.84
N LYS A 65 2.54 4.75 18.84
CA LYS A 65 1.33 5.58 18.65
C LYS A 65 1.67 6.86 17.91
N THR A 66 2.84 7.45 18.17
CA THR A 66 3.35 8.62 17.42
C THR A 66 3.54 8.23 15.95
N GLU A 67 4.14 7.07 15.66
CA GLU A 67 4.27 6.53 14.32
C GLU A 67 2.91 6.43 13.63
N LEU A 68 1.93 5.79 14.25
CA LEU A 68 0.56 5.67 13.73
C LEU A 68 -0.07 7.04 13.45
N LEU A 69 -0.02 7.96 14.39
CA LEU A 69 -0.62 9.30 14.24
C LEU A 69 0.00 10.09 13.09
N LEU A 70 1.30 9.96 12.87
CA LEU A 70 1.99 10.59 11.73
C LEU A 70 1.52 9.98 10.40
N TYR A 71 1.37 8.66 10.31
CA TYR A 71 0.78 8.02 9.12
C TYR A 71 -0.64 8.53 8.84
N ILE A 72 -1.47 8.61 9.87
CA ILE A 72 -2.86 9.10 9.77
C ILE A 72 -2.90 10.57 9.32
N ALA A 73 -2.04 11.43 9.87
CA ALA A 73 -1.96 12.83 9.47
C ALA A 73 -1.52 13.00 8.00
N SER A 74 -0.48 12.27 7.58
CA SER A 74 -0.01 12.24 6.18
C SER A 74 -1.13 11.77 5.25
N ARG A 75 -1.84 10.71 5.60
CA ARG A 75 -2.99 10.15 4.87
C ARG A 75 -4.07 11.20 4.64
N ARG A 76 -4.51 11.88 5.71
CA ARG A 76 -5.56 12.90 5.58
C ARG A 76 -5.20 13.99 4.60
N GLN A 77 -3.99 14.54 4.70
CA GLN A 77 -3.53 15.60 3.81
C GLN A 77 -3.44 15.12 2.36
N HIS A 78 -2.90 13.92 2.16
CA HIS A 78 -2.79 13.29 0.85
C HIS A 78 -4.15 13.07 0.19
N LEU A 79 -5.13 12.58 0.94
CA LEU A 79 -6.49 12.36 0.44
C LEU A 79 -7.13 13.67 -0.05
N VAL A 80 -7.11 14.72 0.76
CA VAL A 80 -7.84 15.97 0.42
C VAL A 80 -7.17 16.75 -0.71
N GLU A 81 -5.85 16.70 -0.83
CA GLU A 81 -5.14 17.45 -1.87
C GLU A 81 -5.08 16.71 -3.21
N LYS A 82 -5.03 15.37 -3.20
CA LYS A 82 -4.67 14.61 -4.40
C LYS A 82 -5.68 13.52 -4.76
N VAL A 83 -5.99 12.63 -3.83
CA VAL A 83 -6.76 11.41 -4.11
C VAL A 83 -8.24 11.72 -4.36
N LEU A 84 -8.88 12.45 -3.45
CA LEU A 84 -10.31 12.78 -3.57
C LEU A 84 -10.63 13.60 -4.83
N PRO A 85 -9.83 14.64 -5.21
CA PRO A 85 -10.03 15.35 -6.47
C PRO A 85 -9.91 14.43 -7.70
N ALA A 86 -8.94 13.49 -7.71
CA ALA A 86 -8.77 12.57 -8.83
C ALA A 86 -9.94 11.58 -8.95
N LEU A 87 -10.41 11.02 -7.82
CA LEU A 87 -11.59 10.16 -7.81
C LEU A 87 -12.86 10.91 -8.24
N ALA A 88 -13.01 12.17 -7.82
CA ALA A 88 -14.12 13.01 -8.24
C ALA A 88 -14.09 13.33 -9.75
N ALA A 89 -12.89 13.37 -10.34
CA ALA A 89 -12.71 13.52 -11.79
C ALA A 89 -12.95 12.20 -12.58
N GLY A 90 -13.29 11.10 -11.88
CA GLY A 90 -13.55 9.80 -12.51
C GLY A 90 -12.31 8.97 -12.83
N LYS A 91 -11.14 9.38 -12.33
CA LYS A 91 -9.87 8.67 -12.57
C LYS A 91 -9.75 7.40 -11.74
N ILE A 92 -8.95 6.47 -12.25
CA ILE A 92 -8.43 5.38 -11.44
C ILE A 92 -7.29 5.92 -10.61
N VAL A 93 -7.33 5.69 -9.28
CA VAL A 93 -6.24 6.06 -8.38
C VAL A 93 -5.57 4.79 -7.88
N ILE A 94 -4.28 4.64 -8.18
CA ILE A 94 -3.47 3.51 -7.74
C ILE A 94 -2.51 4.00 -6.65
N MET A 95 -2.69 3.48 -5.44
CA MET A 95 -1.91 3.88 -4.27
C MET A 95 -0.93 2.77 -3.87
N ASP A 96 0.35 3.09 -3.76
CA ASP A 96 1.29 2.22 -3.04
C ASP A 96 1.11 2.46 -1.53
N ARG A 97 0.46 1.52 -0.88
CA ARG A 97 -0.01 1.48 0.51
C ARG A 97 -1.18 2.44 0.80
N PHE A 98 -2.05 1.96 1.72
CA PHE A 98 -3.17 2.72 2.26
C PHE A 98 -3.56 2.20 3.64
N ILE A 99 -4.86 2.18 3.95
CA ILE A 99 -5.39 1.82 5.28
C ILE A 99 -4.94 0.44 5.78
N ASP A 100 -4.84 -0.54 4.89
CA ASP A 100 -4.48 -1.92 5.23
C ASP A 100 -3.04 -2.02 5.76
N SER A 101 -2.12 -1.18 5.25
CA SER A 101 -0.77 -1.05 5.80
C SER A 101 -0.76 -0.65 7.28
N SER A 102 -1.65 0.25 7.73
CA SER A 102 -1.70 0.65 9.15
C SER A 102 -2.13 -0.51 10.05
N VAL A 103 -3.09 -1.32 9.61
CA VAL A 103 -3.50 -2.52 10.35
C VAL A 103 -2.34 -3.54 10.41
N ALA A 104 -1.69 -3.79 9.27
CA ALA A 104 -0.60 -4.77 9.22
C ALA A 104 0.64 -4.32 10.03
N TYR A 105 1.11 -3.08 9.82
CA TYR A 105 2.34 -2.58 10.45
C TYR A 105 2.12 -2.11 11.88
N GLN A 106 1.19 -1.19 12.12
CA GLN A 106 0.99 -0.63 13.46
C GLN A 106 0.14 -1.56 14.35
N GLY A 107 -0.84 -2.26 13.77
CA GLY A 107 -1.64 -3.24 14.50
C GLY A 107 -0.84 -4.49 14.80
N PHE A 108 -0.65 -5.34 13.82
CA PHE A 108 0.04 -6.63 14.02
C PHE A 108 1.54 -6.45 14.31
N GLY A 109 2.22 -5.61 13.55
CA GLY A 109 3.66 -5.37 13.70
C GLY A 109 4.04 -4.75 15.04
N ARG A 110 3.42 -3.63 15.40
CA ARG A 110 3.69 -2.88 16.65
C ARG A 110 2.82 -3.32 17.83
N GLY A 111 1.78 -4.13 17.61
CA GLY A 111 0.88 -4.61 18.66
C GLY A 111 -0.10 -3.55 19.18
N LEU A 112 -0.43 -2.54 18.38
CA LEU A 112 -1.44 -1.56 18.72
C LEU A 112 -2.85 -2.14 18.52
N ASP A 113 -3.80 -1.57 19.26
CA ASP A 113 -5.21 -1.95 19.17
C ASP A 113 -5.79 -1.71 17.77
N ILE A 114 -6.31 -2.78 17.16
CA ILE A 114 -6.87 -2.77 15.81
C ILE A 114 -8.13 -1.90 15.73
N GLU A 115 -8.98 -1.91 16.76
CA GLU A 115 -10.21 -1.09 16.78
C GLU A 115 -9.87 0.40 16.78
N ALA A 116 -8.83 0.80 17.52
CA ALA A 116 -8.34 2.17 17.52
C ALA A 116 -7.76 2.58 16.16
N ILE A 117 -7.03 1.67 15.49
CA ILE A 117 -6.50 1.91 14.14
C ILE A 117 -7.64 2.04 13.13
N ASP A 118 -8.62 1.16 13.17
CA ASP A 118 -9.79 1.21 12.28
C ASP A 118 -10.56 2.51 12.46
N TRP A 119 -10.75 2.94 13.72
CA TRP A 119 -11.40 4.22 14.01
C TRP A 119 -10.61 5.42 13.47
N LEU A 120 -9.30 5.46 13.67
CA LEU A 120 -8.42 6.53 13.14
C LEU A 120 -8.41 6.54 11.61
N ASN A 121 -8.36 5.38 10.99
CA ASN A 121 -8.47 5.25 9.54
C ASN A 121 -9.80 5.81 9.05
N GLN A 122 -10.92 5.38 9.65
CA GLN A 122 -12.26 5.86 9.29
C GLN A 122 -12.39 7.37 9.47
N PHE A 123 -11.86 7.92 10.56
CA PHE A 123 -11.85 9.36 10.82
C PHE A 123 -11.05 10.12 9.75
N ALA A 124 -9.87 9.66 9.40
CA ALA A 124 -8.98 10.35 8.46
C ALA A 124 -9.46 10.24 6.99
N THR A 125 -10.16 9.16 6.65
CA THR A 125 -10.60 8.89 5.27
C THR A 125 -12.06 9.26 5.02
N ASP A 126 -12.79 9.72 6.02
CA ASP A 126 -14.26 9.88 5.97
C ASP A 126 -14.94 8.56 5.52
N GLY A 127 -14.38 7.42 5.93
CA GLY A 127 -14.86 6.09 5.60
C GLY A 127 -14.49 5.58 4.20
N LEU A 128 -13.69 6.32 3.42
CA LEU A 128 -13.19 5.85 2.12
C LEU A 128 -12.33 4.58 2.32
N LYS A 129 -12.70 3.52 1.61
CA LYS A 129 -11.91 2.28 1.46
C LYS A 129 -11.53 2.08 0.00
N PRO A 130 -10.46 1.32 -0.30
CA PRO A 130 -10.20 0.89 -1.67
C PRO A 130 -11.36 0.07 -2.24
N ASP A 131 -11.64 0.25 -3.52
CA ASP A 131 -12.55 -0.64 -4.27
C ASP A 131 -11.86 -2.00 -4.50
N LEU A 132 -10.52 -2.00 -4.60
CA LEU A 132 -9.68 -3.19 -4.73
C LEU A 132 -8.37 -3.00 -3.97
N THR A 133 -7.97 -3.98 -3.17
CA THR A 133 -6.62 -4.10 -2.62
C THR A 133 -5.92 -5.29 -3.26
N LEU A 134 -4.78 -5.06 -3.89
CA LEU A 134 -3.88 -6.09 -4.40
C LEU A 134 -2.81 -6.38 -3.35
N TYR A 135 -2.94 -7.50 -2.66
CA TYR A 135 -1.99 -7.93 -1.64
C TYR A 135 -0.92 -8.83 -2.26
N PHE A 136 0.28 -8.29 -2.42
CA PHE A 136 1.46 -9.00 -2.91
C PHE A 136 2.09 -9.82 -1.80
N ASP A 137 1.77 -11.12 -1.76
CA ASP A 137 2.29 -12.04 -0.74
C ASP A 137 3.61 -12.67 -1.16
N ILE A 138 4.60 -12.57 -0.28
CA ILE A 138 5.90 -13.23 -0.42
C ILE A 138 6.40 -13.68 0.95
N GLU A 139 7.12 -14.81 1.00
CA GLU A 139 7.83 -15.21 2.21
C GLU A 139 8.81 -14.12 2.65
N VAL A 140 8.83 -13.83 3.96
CA VAL A 140 9.59 -12.71 4.52
C VAL A 140 11.05 -12.78 4.14
N GLU A 141 11.64 -13.97 4.27
CA GLU A 141 13.04 -14.22 3.97
C GLU A 141 13.38 -13.91 2.51
N LYS A 142 12.52 -14.33 1.58
CA LYS A 142 12.69 -14.02 0.15
C LYS A 142 12.55 -12.52 -0.15
N GLY A 143 11.61 -11.84 0.52
CA GLY A 143 11.45 -10.40 0.40
C GLY A 143 12.71 -9.64 0.83
N LEU A 144 13.27 -10.01 1.99
CA LEU A 144 14.49 -9.41 2.52
C LEU A 144 15.73 -9.72 1.67
N GLU A 145 15.83 -10.94 1.10
CA GLU A 145 16.88 -11.30 0.14
C GLU A 145 16.84 -10.39 -1.10
N ARG A 146 15.64 -10.12 -1.64
CA ARG A 146 15.47 -9.20 -2.78
C ARG A 146 15.87 -7.76 -2.43
N ILE A 147 15.55 -7.31 -1.22
CA ILE A 147 15.98 -5.99 -0.73
C ILE A 147 17.50 -5.92 -0.64
N ALA A 148 18.12 -6.92 -0.02
CA ALA A 148 19.58 -6.99 0.14
C ALA A 148 20.34 -7.05 -1.20
N ALA A 149 19.72 -7.63 -2.23
CA ALA A 149 20.28 -7.69 -3.58
C ALA A 149 20.19 -6.37 -4.37
N ASN A 150 19.34 -5.42 -3.93
CA ASN A 150 19.15 -4.13 -4.57
C ASN A 150 19.91 -3.03 -3.81
N SER A 151 21.16 -2.78 -4.22
CA SER A 151 22.07 -1.81 -3.58
C SER A 151 21.67 -0.34 -3.78
N ASP A 152 20.82 -0.03 -4.74
CA ASP A 152 20.48 1.33 -5.14
C ASP A 152 19.29 1.89 -4.35
N ARG A 153 18.69 1.07 -3.47
CA ARG A 153 17.55 1.46 -2.67
C ARG A 153 17.99 2.22 -1.41
N GLU A 154 17.30 3.32 -1.12
CA GLU A 154 17.41 4.03 0.15
C GLU A 154 16.95 3.13 1.31
N VAL A 155 17.80 2.98 2.33
CA VAL A 155 17.48 2.24 3.56
C VAL A 155 16.70 3.17 4.49
N ASN A 156 15.52 2.76 4.88
CA ASN A 156 14.67 3.50 5.81
C ASN A 156 14.58 2.82 7.20
N ARG A 157 13.96 3.49 8.16
CA ARG A 157 13.84 3.01 9.53
C ARG A 157 13.16 1.63 9.63
N LEU A 158 12.17 1.34 8.80
CA LEU A 158 11.47 0.05 8.82
C LEU A 158 12.31 -1.09 8.25
N ASP A 159 13.25 -0.79 7.37
CA ASP A 159 14.19 -1.79 6.84
C ASP A 159 15.19 -2.28 7.91
N LEU A 160 15.40 -1.48 8.97
CA LEU A 160 16.26 -1.83 10.09
C LEU A 160 15.58 -2.74 11.13
N GLU A 161 14.28 -2.98 10.98
CA GLU A 161 13.51 -3.82 11.89
C GLU A 161 13.85 -5.31 11.71
N GLY A 162 13.69 -6.06 12.81
CA GLY A 162 13.96 -7.50 12.80
C GLY A 162 12.91 -8.34 12.06
N LEU A 163 13.28 -9.58 11.73
CA LEU A 163 12.41 -10.57 11.09
C LEU A 163 11.05 -10.75 11.79
N ASP A 164 11.00 -10.60 13.11
CA ASP A 164 9.77 -10.76 13.89
C ASP A 164 8.70 -9.74 13.48
N LEU A 165 9.08 -8.48 13.27
CA LEU A 165 8.16 -7.45 12.77
C LEU A 165 7.60 -7.84 11.41
N HIS A 166 8.47 -8.21 10.47
CA HIS A 166 8.05 -8.55 9.10
C HIS A 166 7.11 -9.76 9.05
N ARG A 167 7.34 -10.77 9.90
CA ARG A 167 6.45 -11.93 10.03
C ARG A 167 5.08 -11.55 10.59
N LYS A 168 5.04 -10.69 11.61
CA LYS A 168 3.79 -10.16 12.16
C LYS A 168 3.02 -9.31 11.13
N VAL A 169 3.72 -8.48 10.37
CA VAL A 169 3.13 -7.68 9.29
C VAL A 169 2.49 -8.59 8.23
N ARG A 170 3.20 -9.63 7.77
CA ARG A 170 2.64 -10.61 6.83
C ARG A 170 1.40 -11.30 7.40
N GLN A 171 1.45 -11.71 8.67
CA GLN A 171 0.29 -12.28 9.36
C GLN A 171 -0.90 -11.30 9.39
N GLY A 172 -0.63 -10.01 9.59
CA GLY A 172 -1.65 -8.97 9.55
C GLY A 172 -2.35 -8.90 8.20
N TYR A 173 -1.60 -8.91 7.09
CA TYR A 173 -2.19 -8.94 5.75
C TYR A 173 -2.98 -10.22 5.48
N LEU A 174 -2.51 -11.38 5.91
CA LEU A 174 -3.26 -12.63 5.78
C LEU A 174 -4.57 -12.62 6.56
N SER A 175 -4.56 -12.05 7.78
CA SER A 175 -5.78 -11.87 8.58
C SER A 175 -6.77 -10.91 7.91
N LEU A 176 -6.29 -9.81 7.29
CA LEU A 176 -7.12 -8.90 6.52
C LEU A 176 -7.74 -9.59 5.29
N LEU A 177 -6.96 -10.41 4.58
CA LEU A 177 -7.43 -11.20 3.46
C LEU A 177 -8.57 -12.15 3.84
N GLU A 178 -8.45 -12.83 5.00
CA GLU A 178 -9.51 -13.71 5.52
C GLU A 178 -10.80 -12.93 5.85
N LYS A 179 -10.65 -11.72 6.39
CA LYS A 179 -11.78 -10.88 6.84
C LYS A 179 -12.46 -10.13 5.68
N GLU A 180 -11.70 -9.67 4.69
CA GLU A 180 -12.17 -8.78 3.61
C GLU A 180 -11.80 -9.32 2.21
N GLY A 181 -11.87 -10.64 2.00
CA GLY A 181 -11.47 -11.31 0.76
C GLY A 181 -12.27 -10.91 -0.49
N GLU A 182 -13.41 -10.25 -0.35
CA GLU A 182 -14.13 -9.66 -1.50
C GLU A 182 -13.41 -8.43 -2.05
N ARG A 183 -12.77 -7.64 -1.18
CA ARG A 183 -12.03 -6.41 -1.51
C ARG A 183 -10.55 -6.66 -1.72
N ILE A 184 -9.97 -7.58 -0.96
CA ILE A 184 -8.52 -7.88 -0.96
C ILE A 184 -8.28 -9.13 -1.79
N VAL A 185 -7.46 -9.01 -2.84
CA VAL A 185 -7.05 -10.13 -3.68
C VAL A 185 -5.57 -10.40 -3.51
N LYS A 186 -5.24 -11.66 -3.19
CA LYS A 186 -3.85 -12.08 -3.03
C LYS A 186 -3.19 -12.31 -4.39
N ILE A 187 -2.02 -11.71 -4.58
CA ILE A 187 -1.11 -11.91 -5.69
C ILE A 187 0.13 -12.66 -5.18
N ASP A 188 0.43 -13.81 -5.76
CA ASP A 188 1.65 -14.55 -5.42
C ASP A 188 2.88 -13.83 -5.99
N ALA A 189 3.54 -13.05 -5.14
CA ALA A 189 4.73 -12.29 -5.50
C ALA A 189 6.02 -13.13 -5.50
N SER A 190 5.94 -14.43 -5.21
CA SER A 190 7.09 -15.35 -5.31
C SER A 190 7.39 -15.80 -6.74
N LEU A 191 6.42 -15.64 -7.64
CA LEU A 191 6.49 -15.99 -9.05
C LEU A 191 7.46 -15.06 -9.82
N PRO A 192 7.89 -15.44 -11.05
CA PRO A 192 8.60 -14.55 -11.95
C PRO A 192 7.79 -13.27 -12.25
N LEU A 193 8.47 -12.14 -12.40
CA LEU A 193 7.84 -10.82 -12.54
C LEU A 193 6.76 -10.77 -13.64
N ASN A 194 7.04 -11.37 -14.80
CA ASN A 194 6.07 -11.40 -15.90
C ASN A 194 4.76 -12.12 -15.54
N GLN A 195 4.81 -13.17 -14.72
CA GLN A 195 3.63 -13.87 -14.24
C GLN A 195 2.88 -13.05 -13.19
N VAL A 196 3.61 -12.38 -12.28
CA VAL A 196 3.02 -11.48 -11.29
C VAL A 196 2.30 -10.33 -11.97
N VAL A 197 2.91 -9.75 -13.01
CA VAL A 197 2.31 -8.67 -13.82
C VAL A 197 1.02 -9.15 -14.49
N GLU A 198 1.06 -10.31 -15.16
CA GLU A 198 -0.11 -10.86 -15.85
C GLU A 198 -1.27 -11.16 -14.88
N ASN A 199 -0.97 -11.81 -13.76
CA ASN A 199 -1.98 -12.08 -12.72
C ASN A 199 -2.58 -10.78 -12.16
N THR A 200 -1.73 -9.76 -11.95
CA THR A 200 -2.17 -8.45 -11.45
C THR A 200 -3.05 -7.73 -12.46
N LYS A 201 -2.65 -7.74 -13.75
CA LYS A 201 -3.43 -7.19 -14.86
C LYS A 201 -4.80 -7.83 -14.93
N GLN A 202 -4.86 -9.16 -14.94
CA GLN A 202 -6.12 -9.88 -15.03
C GLN A 202 -7.08 -9.49 -13.91
N VAL A 203 -6.62 -9.52 -12.64
CA VAL A 203 -7.44 -9.14 -11.50
C VAL A 203 -7.90 -7.68 -11.59
N LEU A 204 -7.01 -6.77 -11.96
CA LEU A 204 -7.31 -5.35 -12.06
C LEU A 204 -8.36 -5.09 -13.15
N PHE A 205 -8.19 -5.66 -14.33
CA PHE A 205 -9.08 -5.47 -15.48
C PHE A 205 -10.45 -6.12 -15.24
N ASP A 206 -10.50 -7.32 -14.65
CA ASP A 206 -11.75 -7.98 -14.26
C ASP A 206 -12.55 -7.10 -13.28
N ARG A 207 -11.89 -6.54 -12.29
CA ARG A 207 -12.53 -5.69 -11.28
C ARG A 207 -12.99 -4.34 -11.82
N MET A 208 -12.35 -3.84 -12.86
CA MET A 208 -12.76 -2.62 -13.56
C MET A 208 -13.82 -2.87 -14.66
N GLY A 209 -14.13 -4.15 -14.94
CA GLY A 209 -15.07 -4.52 -16.01
C GLY A 209 -14.52 -4.28 -17.42
N LEU A 210 -13.20 -4.43 -17.60
CA LEU A 210 -12.47 -4.22 -18.86
C LEU A 210 -12.11 -5.53 -19.58
N THR A 211 -12.40 -6.68 -18.98
CA THR A 211 -12.29 -8.00 -19.65
C THR A 211 -13.53 -8.26 -20.49
N GLU A 212 -13.31 -8.65 -21.77
CA GLU A 212 -14.37 -9.13 -22.67
C GLU A 212 -14.98 -10.47 -22.20
#